data_a1d0bba6c2c491700db5030bf99ac4ba
#
_entry.id   a1d0bba6c2c491700db5030bf99ac4ba
#
_cell.length_a   1.000
_cell.length_b   1.000
_cell.length_c   1.000
_cell.angle_alpha   90.00
_cell.angle_beta   90.00
_cell.angle_gamma   90.00
#
_symmetry.space_group_name_H-M   'P 1'
#
loop_
_entity.id
_entity.type
_entity.pdbx_description
1 polymer ?
#
loop_
_entity_poly.entity_id
_entity_poly.type
_entity_poly.pdbx_seq_one_letter_code
_entity_poly.pdbx_strand_id
1 'polypeptide(L)'
;MNIKILDGKSLALASEESITKQVNELNEGGIFPTLATILVGQDPASETYVKMKRNTCARVGMKSIRVEMPDTTSTEELLNKIEELNSDDGVHGILLQHPVPSQIDERKCFDAIDIEKDVDGVTCLGFGNMSMGIPAYGSCTPAGIMRLLEHYEIKIEGLNAVVVGRSPILGKPMAMMLLNKNATVTICHSRTQNIEAIIKNADILVGAVGIPKFIKHEWIKDNAVVIDAGYHPEKCGDIDLANIENKASAYTPVPGGVGPMTINTLILQTLQSALKTRE
;
A
#
# COMPACT_ATOMS: atom_id res chain seq x y z
N MET A 1 13.05 -25.39 -11.80
CA MET A 1 13.10 -24.88 -10.41
C MET A 1 11.67 -24.69 -9.94
N ASN A 2 11.35 -24.98 -8.68
CA ASN A 2 10.01 -24.64 -8.18
C ASN A 2 9.93 -23.13 -8.02
N ILE A 3 9.01 -22.48 -8.73
CA ILE A 3 8.74 -21.04 -8.58
C ILE A 3 8.22 -20.74 -7.16
N LYS A 4 8.68 -19.64 -6.57
CA LYS A 4 8.22 -19.20 -5.26
C LYS A 4 6.97 -18.33 -5.42
N ILE A 5 5.84 -18.73 -4.82
CA ILE A 5 4.63 -17.92 -4.78
C ILE A 5 4.70 -17.00 -3.56
N LEU A 6 4.63 -15.70 -3.80
CA LEU A 6 4.61 -14.67 -2.74
C LEU A 6 3.16 -14.48 -2.27
N ASP A 7 2.67 -15.40 -1.43
CA ASP A 7 1.29 -15.45 -0.94
C ASP A 7 1.06 -14.40 0.15
N GLY A 8 0.56 -13.23 -0.26
CA GLY A 8 0.25 -12.15 0.66
C GLY A 8 -0.97 -12.41 1.53
N LYS A 9 -1.90 -13.25 1.09
CA LYS A 9 -3.06 -13.60 1.90
C LYS A 9 -2.65 -14.41 3.14
N SER A 10 -1.81 -15.42 2.97
CA SER A 10 -1.30 -16.23 4.07
C SER A 10 -0.44 -15.39 5.03
N LEU A 11 0.44 -14.53 4.50
CA LEU A 11 1.25 -13.63 5.32
C LEU A 11 0.39 -12.62 6.10
N ALA A 12 -0.63 -12.03 5.46
CA ALA A 12 -1.53 -11.10 6.14
C ALA A 12 -2.27 -11.77 7.31
N LEU A 13 -2.77 -13.00 7.12
CA LEU A 13 -3.44 -13.77 8.18
C LEU A 13 -2.49 -14.08 9.36
N ALA A 14 -1.27 -14.53 9.08
CA ALA A 14 -0.27 -14.78 10.12
C ALA A 14 0.09 -13.48 10.88
N SER A 15 0.20 -12.36 10.17
CA SER A 15 0.43 -11.04 10.78
C SER A 15 -0.73 -10.59 11.65
N GLU A 16 -1.98 -10.88 11.28
CA GLU A 16 -3.17 -10.53 12.07
C GLU A 16 -3.16 -11.20 13.46
N GLU A 17 -2.61 -12.39 13.61
CA GLU A 17 -2.48 -13.05 14.93
C GLU A 17 -1.59 -12.24 15.89
N SER A 18 -0.42 -11.79 15.40
CA SER A 18 0.48 -10.94 16.20
C SER A 18 -0.13 -9.57 16.50
N ILE A 19 -0.79 -8.96 15.52
CA ILE A 19 -1.50 -7.69 15.69
C ILE A 19 -2.59 -7.82 16.75
N THR A 20 -3.42 -8.88 16.69
CA THR A 20 -4.50 -9.12 17.65
C THR A 20 -3.99 -9.21 19.07
N LYS A 21 -2.87 -9.90 19.29
CA LYS A 21 -2.26 -10.00 20.63
C LYS A 21 -1.89 -8.61 21.17
N GLN A 22 -1.20 -7.80 20.38
CA GLN A 22 -0.76 -6.46 20.79
C GLN A 22 -1.95 -5.50 20.98
N VAL A 23 -2.99 -5.60 20.14
CA VAL A 23 -4.22 -4.82 20.29
C VAL A 23 -4.93 -5.16 21.61
N ASN A 24 -5.01 -6.45 21.97
CA ASN A 24 -5.61 -6.86 23.25
C ASN A 24 -4.82 -6.31 24.44
N GLU A 25 -3.50 -6.34 24.40
CA GLU A 25 -2.64 -5.76 25.45
C GLU A 25 -2.84 -4.25 25.60
N LEU A 26 -3.03 -3.52 24.49
CA LEU A 26 -3.37 -2.09 24.52
C LEU A 26 -4.78 -1.84 25.08
N ASN A 27 -5.76 -2.61 24.63
CA ASN A 27 -7.16 -2.49 25.09
C ASN A 27 -7.27 -2.73 26.59
N GLU A 28 -6.56 -3.70 27.16
CA GLU A 28 -6.46 -3.95 28.60
C GLU A 28 -5.83 -2.76 29.33
N GLY A 29 -4.89 -2.06 28.69
CA GLY A 29 -4.28 -0.82 29.19
C GLY A 29 -5.14 0.44 28.99
N GLY A 30 -6.35 0.32 28.42
CA GLY A 30 -7.26 1.43 28.18
C GLY A 30 -6.99 2.21 26.88
N ILE A 31 -6.05 1.79 26.06
CA ILE A 31 -5.75 2.38 24.74
C ILE A 31 -6.43 1.52 23.68
N PHE A 32 -7.32 2.10 22.90
CA PHE A 32 -8.06 1.41 21.84
C PHE A 32 -7.56 1.84 20.47
N PRO A 33 -6.66 1.09 19.79
CA PRO A 33 -6.20 1.46 18.47
C PRO A 33 -7.38 1.72 17.54
N THR A 34 -7.43 2.92 16.94
CA THR A 34 -8.60 3.40 16.19
C THR A 34 -8.17 3.94 14.84
N LEU A 35 -8.73 3.39 13.77
CA LEU A 35 -8.57 3.88 12.40
C LEU A 35 -9.80 4.67 11.99
N ALA A 36 -9.65 5.95 11.66
CA ALA A 36 -10.67 6.75 10.99
C ALA A 36 -10.52 6.64 9.47
N THR A 37 -11.59 6.24 8.79
CA THR A 37 -11.64 6.16 7.33
C THR A 37 -12.64 7.15 6.80
N ILE A 38 -12.17 8.09 5.99
CA ILE A 38 -12.99 9.12 5.33
C ILE A 38 -13.32 8.62 3.92
N LEU A 39 -14.60 8.56 3.59
CA LEU A 39 -15.12 8.27 2.26
C LEU A 39 -15.93 9.46 1.77
N VAL A 40 -15.56 10.02 0.61
CA VAL A 40 -16.30 11.11 -0.02
C VAL A 40 -16.99 10.59 -1.28
N GLY A 41 -18.31 10.74 -1.33
CA GLY A 41 -19.14 10.19 -2.41
C GLY A 41 -19.50 8.71 -2.21
N GLN A 42 -19.97 8.06 -3.28
CA GLN A 42 -20.55 6.71 -3.24
C GLN A 42 -19.97 5.82 -4.35
N ASP A 43 -18.64 5.85 -4.54
CA ASP A 43 -18.00 4.94 -5.48
C ASP A 43 -18.03 3.49 -4.98
N PRO A 44 -18.65 2.53 -5.69
CA PRO A 44 -18.83 1.16 -5.22
C PRO A 44 -17.52 0.40 -4.96
N ALA A 45 -16.45 0.72 -5.71
CA ALA A 45 -15.15 0.13 -5.49
C ALA A 45 -14.55 0.61 -4.17
N SER A 46 -14.59 1.91 -3.91
CA SER A 46 -14.16 2.53 -2.66
C SER A 46 -14.93 2.00 -1.45
N GLU A 47 -16.26 1.83 -1.55
CA GLU A 47 -17.07 1.22 -0.50
C GLU A 47 -16.63 -0.20 -0.16
N THR A 48 -16.33 -1.00 -1.18
CA THR A 48 -15.84 -2.36 -0.99
C THR A 48 -14.53 -2.38 -0.21
N TYR A 49 -13.57 -1.52 -0.57
CA TYR A 49 -12.28 -1.42 0.12
C TYR A 49 -12.45 -0.92 1.57
N VAL A 50 -13.29 0.09 1.81
CA VAL A 50 -13.60 0.59 3.17
C VAL A 50 -14.21 -0.53 4.02
N LYS A 51 -15.14 -1.31 3.46
CA LYS A 51 -15.73 -2.47 4.15
C LYS A 51 -14.68 -3.53 4.50
N MET A 52 -13.77 -3.83 3.60
CA MET A 52 -12.68 -4.80 3.87
C MET A 52 -11.77 -4.31 5.00
N LYS A 53 -11.36 -3.05 5.01
CA LYS A 53 -10.54 -2.43 6.06
C LYS A 53 -11.24 -2.49 7.42
N ARG A 54 -12.52 -2.09 7.47
CA ARG A 54 -13.34 -2.17 8.69
C ARG A 54 -13.45 -3.61 9.22
N ASN A 55 -13.70 -4.57 8.35
CA ASN A 55 -13.79 -5.96 8.76
C ASN A 55 -12.46 -6.48 9.32
N THR A 56 -11.33 -6.02 8.77
CA THR A 56 -10.01 -6.38 9.29
C THR A 56 -9.77 -5.73 10.66
N CYS A 57 -10.12 -4.45 10.86
CA CYS A 57 -10.09 -3.82 12.19
C CYS A 57 -10.87 -4.65 13.20
N ALA A 58 -12.10 -5.04 12.87
CA ALA A 58 -12.96 -5.84 13.75
C ALA A 58 -12.33 -7.21 14.09
N ARG A 59 -11.71 -7.88 13.13
CA ARG A 59 -11.06 -9.18 13.37
C ARG A 59 -9.90 -9.09 14.35
N VAL A 60 -9.13 -8.01 14.30
CA VAL A 60 -7.97 -7.81 15.19
C VAL A 60 -8.31 -7.06 16.48
N GLY A 61 -9.59 -6.72 16.72
CA GLY A 61 -10.04 -6.03 17.94
C GLY A 61 -9.78 -4.51 17.97
N MET A 62 -9.47 -3.90 16.83
CA MET A 62 -9.30 -2.44 16.69
C MET A 62 -10.64 -1.74 16.46
N LYS A 63 -10.73 -0.49 16.90
CA LYS A 63 -11.86 0.38 16.57
C LYS A 63 -11.72 0.93 15.15
N SER A 64 -12.86 1.13 14.49
CA SER A 64 -12.92 1.77 13.17
C SER A 64 -14.02 2.81 13.15
N ILE A 65 -13.67 4.06 12.86
CA ILE A 65 -14.58 5.16 12.63
C ILE A 65 -14.76 5.32 11.12
N ARG A 66 -16.01 5.28 10.67
CA ARG A 66 -16.36 5.57 9.27
C ARG A 66 -16.92 6.98 9.20
N VAL A 67 -16.26 7.84 8.44
CA VAL A 67 -16.69 9.21 8.14
C VAL A 67 -17.16 9.22 6.68
N GLU A 68 -18.46 9.42 6.49
CA GLU A 68 -19.07 9.55 5.16
C GLU A 68 -19.35 11.02 4.88
N MET A 69 -18.91 11.50 3.72
CA MET A 69 -19.15 12.85 3.26
C MET A 69 -19.80 12.79 1.87
N PRO A 70 -20.76 13.70 1.57
CA PRO A 70 -21.44 13.69 0.28
C PRO A 70 -20.46 13.98 -0.88
N ASP A 71 -20.83 13.58 -2.09
CA ASP A 71 -20.07 13.83 -3.32
C ASP A 71 -19.93 15.33 -3.65
N THR A 72 -20.81 16.16 -3.10
CA THR A 72 -20.77 17.63 -3.20
C THR A 72 -19.78 18.31 -2.26
N THR A 73 -19.10 17.54 -1.39
CA THR A 73 -18.14 18.07 -0.40
C THR A 73 -17.07 18.92 -1.07
N SER A 74 -16.80 20.07 -0.47
CA SER A 74 -15.71 20.96 -0.87
C SER A 74 -14.37 20.55 -0.23
N THR A 75 -13.27 21.07 -0.77
CA THR A 75 -11.94 20.91 -0.16
C THR A 75 -11.91 21.43 1.28
N GLU A 76 -12.54 22.58 1.56
CA GLU A 76 -12.55 23.19 2.89
C GLU A 76 -13.30 22.35 3.93
N GLU A 77 -14.46 21.81 3.57
CA GLU A 77 -15.23 20.91 4.45
C GLU A 77 -14.44 19.66 4.78
N LEU A 78 -13.73 19.08 3.80
CA LEU A 78 -12.88 17.89 4.01
C LEU A 78 -11.67 18.24 4.89
N LEU A 79 -11.03 19.39 4.70
CA LEU A 79 -9.92 19.85 5.54
C LEU A 79 -10.36 20.04 6.99
N ASN A 80 -11.53 20.64 7.23
CA ASN A 80 -12.08 20.81 8.57
C ASN A 80 -12.34 19.45 9.25
N LYS A 81 -12.81 18.44 8.48
CA LYS A 81 -13.01 17.09 9.03
C LYS A 81 -11.69 16.39 9.33
N ILE A 82 -10.66 16.59 8.51
CA ILE A 82 -9.31 16.04 8.78
C ILE A 82 -8.74 16.68 10.05
N GLU A 83 -8.88 18.00 10.24
CA GLU A 83 -8.40 18.70 11.44
C GLU A 83 -9.12 18.24 12.71
N GLU A 84 -10.42 17.97 12.64
CA GLU A 84 -11.19 17.38 13.75
C GLU A 84 -10.59 16.02 14.15
N LEU A 85 -10.27 15.15 13.17
CA LEU A 85 -9.67 13.84 13.42
C LEU A 85 -8.21 13.93 13.86
N ASN A 86 -7.45 14.91 13.37
CA ASN A 86 -6.09 15.20 13.85
C ASN A 86 -6.09 15.56 15.34
N SER A 87 -7.08 16.34 15.77
CA SER A 87 -7.21 16.82 17.15
C SER A 87 -7.84 15.80 18.10
N ASP A 88 -8.36 14.67 17.62
CA ASP A 88 -8.95 13.61 18.45
C ASP A 88 -7.86 12.62 18.91
N ASP A 89 -7.49 12.70 20.19
CA ASP A 89 -6.50 11.77 20.81
C ASP A 89 -6.96 10.31 20.78
N GLY A 90 -8.25 10.04 20.60
CA GLY A 90 -8.77 8.68 20.42
C GLY A 90 -8.60 8.11 19.02
N VAL A 91 -8.14 8.91 18.04
CA VAL A 91 -7.86 8.50 16.65
C VAL A 91 -6.36 8.34 16.46
N HIS A 92 -5.94 7.13 16.10
CA HIS A 92 -4.52 6.77 15.92
C HIS A 92 -4.08 6.69 14.46
N GLY A 93 -5.02 6.64 13.53
CA GLY A 93 -4.74 6.65 12.10
C GLY A 93 -5.88 7.26 11.31
N ILE A 94 -5.54 8.02 10.28
CA ILE A 94 -6.49 8.64 9.35
C ILE A 94 -6.22 8.11 7.95
N LEU A 95 -7.26 7.62 7.31
CA LEU A 95 -7.26 7.20 5.93
C LEU A 95 -8.27 8.02 5.15
N LEU A 96 -7.82 8.80 4.18
CA LEU A 96 -8.68 9.37 3.15
C LEU A 96 -8.75 8.39 1.98
N GLN A 97 -9.94 7.79 1.79
CA GLN A 97 -10.13 6.81 0.70
C GLN A 97 -10.06 7.50 -0.66
N HIS A 98 -9.08 7.13 -1.43
CA HIS A 98 -8.86 7.57 -2.82
C HIS A 98 -9.66 6.70 -3.81
N PRO A 99 -10.16 7.25 -4.96
CA PRO A 99 -10.13 8.68 -5.33
C PRO A 99 -11.21 9.49 -4.62
N VAL A 100 -11.01 10.81 -4.54
CA VAL A 100 -12.04 11.77 -4.11
C VAL A 100 -12.69 12.45 -5.33
N PRO A 101 -13.88 13.07 -5.18
CA PRO A 101 -14.51 13.85 -6.25
C PRO A 101 -13.60 14.97 -6.79
N SER A 102 -13.70 15.25 -8.09
CA SER A 102 -12.76 16.09 -8.83
C SER A 102 -12.69 17.57 -8.39
N GLN A 103 -13.69 18.08 -7.66
CA GLN A 103 -13.68 19.43 -7.09
C GLN A 103 -12.80 19.56 -5.86
N ILE A 104 -12.35 18.43 -5.27
CA ILE A 104 -11.49 18.40 -4.09
C ILE A 104 -10.03 18.45 -4.50
N ASP A 105 -9.26 19.32 -3.89
CA ASP A 105 -7.79 19.27 -3.95
C ASP A 105 -7.28 18.12 -3.07
N GLU A 106 -7.25 16.93 -3.64
CA GLU A 106 -6.85 15.70 -2.96
C GLU A 106 -5.46 15.82 -2.33
N ARG A 107 -4.51 16.45 -3.05
CA ARG A 107 -3.14 16.58 -2.54
C ARG A 107 -3.10 17.43 -1.27
N LYS A 108 -3.84 18.54 -1.26
CA LYS A 108 -3.95 19.43 -0.09
C LYS A 108 -4.58 18.69 1.10
N CYS A 109 -5.59 17.85 0.84
CA CYS A 109 -6.23 17.06 1.88
C CYS A 109 -5.32 15.97 2.45
N PHE A 110 -4.56 15.26 1.60
CA PHE A 110 -3.57 14.32 2.08
C PHE A 110 -2.51 15.00 2.96
N ASP A 111 -1.98 16.15 2.52
CA ASP A 111 -0.94 16.87 3.26
C ASP A 111 -1.44 17.53 4.56
N ALA A 112 -2.76 17.61 4.78
CA ALA A 112 -3.35 18.08 6.02
C ALA A 112 -3.45 16.99 7.11
N ILE A 113 -3.25 15.72 6.77
CA ILE A 113 -3.22 14.63 7.76
C ILE A 113 -1.95 14.78 8.61
N ASP A 114 -2.10 14.73 9.93
CA ASP A 114 -0.97 14.75 10.85
C ASP A 114 -0.02 13.58 10.56
N ILE A 115 1.29 13.85 10.51
CA ILE A 115 2.32 12.86 10.18
C ILE A 115 2.29 11.64 11.11
N GLU A 116 1.93 11.82 12.38
CA GLU A 116 1.82 10.74 13.36
C GLU A 116 0.56 9.89 13.14
N LYS A 117 -0.43 10.40 12.39
CA LYS A 117 -1.68 9.73 12.02
C LYS A 117 -1.75 9.36 10.54
N ASP A 118 -0.72 9.69 9.74
CA ASP A 118 -0.61 9.35 8.31
C ASP A 118 -0.24 7.87 8.12
N VAL A 119 -1.08 6.99 8.63
CA VAL A 119 -0.83 5.54 8.62
C VAL A 119 -1.00 4.89 7.23
N ASP A 120 -1.48 5.63 6.24
CA ASP A 120 -1.48 5.21 4.83
C ASP A 120 -0.22 5.68 4.06
N GLY A 121 0.57 6.58 4.67
CA GLY A 121 1.83 7.06 4.13
C GLY A 121 1.66 7.87 2.85
N VAL A 122 0.71 8.82 2.83
CA VAL A 122 0.31 9.59 1.64
C VAL A 122 0.75 11.05 1.65
N THR A 123 1.21 11.58 2.80
CA THR A 123 1.64 12.98 2.92
C THR A 123 2.98 13.21 2.21
N CYS A 124 3.20 14.42 1.71
CA CYS A 124 4.49 14.82 1.14
C CYS A 124 5.62 14.76 2.17
N LEU A 125 5.34 15.12 3.44
CA LEU A 125 6.32 15.04 4.52
C LEU A 125 6.71 13.60 4.82
N GLY A 126 5.73 12.69 4.96
CA GLY A 126 5.96 11.26 5.19
C GLY A 126 6.76 10.63 4.06
N PHE A 127 6.39 10.92 2.81
CA PHE A 127 7.15 10.48 1.63
C PHE A 127 8.57 11.02 1.63
N GLY A 128 8.78 12.30 1.96
CA GLY A 128 10.10 12.91 2.06
C GLY A 128 10.97 12.21 3.11
N ASN A 129 10.45 12.04 4.31
CA ASN A 129 11.14 11.34 5.40
C ASN A 129 11.51 9.91 5.00
N MET A 130 10.55 9.13 4.54
CA MET A 130 10.78 7.75 4.08
C MET A 130 11.85 7.68 2.97
N SER A 131 11.80 8.60 1.99
CA SER A 131 12.76 8.64 0.88
C SER A 131 14.19 8.93 1.34
N MET A 132 14.33 9.71 2.42
CA MET A 132 15.63 10.06 3.03
C MET A 132 16.09 9.05 4.07
N GLY A 133 15.35 7.95 4.28
CA GLY A 133 15.65 6.94 5.30
C GLY A 133 15.36 7.40 6.73
N ILE A 134 14.58 8.47 6.90
CA ILE A 134 14.10 8.95 8.20
C ILE A 134 12.83 8.14 8.56
N PRO A 135 12.64 7.74 9.84
CA PRO A 135 11.44 7.02 10.26
C PRO A 135 10.14 7.73 9.85
N ALA A 136 9.27 7.03 9.15
CA ALA A 136 7.93 7.48 8.77
C ALA A 136 7.08 6.27 8.42
N TYR A 137 5.76 6.42 8.44
CA TYR A 137 4.88 5.41 7.86
C TYR A 137 5.06 5.37 6.35
N GLY A 138 5.32 4.19 5.83
CA GLY A 138 5.43 4.00 4.40
C GLY A 138 4.06 3.89 3.74
N SER A 139 3.93 4.33 2.49
CA SER A 139 2.71 4.08 1.72
C SER A 139 2.35 2.59 1.75
N CYS A 140 1.10 2.27 2.13
CA CYS A 140 0.70 0.92 2.55
C CYS A 140 0.95 -0.16 1.51
N THR A 141 0.70 0.10 0.22
CA THR A 141 0.93 -0.90 -0.84
C THR A 141 2.42 -1.17 -1.04
N PRO A 142 3.30 -0.17 -1.24
CA PRO A 142 4.75 -0.39 -1.28
C PRO A 142 5.31 -1.04 -0.03
N ALA A 143 4.92 -0.58 1.15
CA ALA A 143 5.38 -1.17 2.41
C ALA A 143 4.92 -2.64 2.56
N GLY A 144 3.70 -2.96 2.11
CA GLY A 144 3.21 -4.33 2.04
C GLY A 144 4.01 -5.21 1.09
N ILE A 145 4.44 -4.67 -0.06
CA ILE A 145 5.34 -5.35 -1.00
C ILE A 145 6.71 -5.59 -0.35
N MET A 146 7.27 -4.59 0.33
CA MET A 146 8.55 -4.75 1.02
C MET A 146 8.48 -5.86 2.09
N ARG A 147 7.39 -5.93 2.85
CA ARG A 147 7.14 -7.01 3.83
C ARG A 147 7.02 -8.39 3.17
N LEU A 148 6.41 -8.49 1.98
CA LEU A 148 6.40 -9.73 1.20
C LEU A 148 7.81 -10.14 0.82
N LEU A 149 8.59 -9.22 0.24
CA LEU A 149 9.95 -9.50 -0.19
C LEU A 149 10.84 -9.96 0.98
N GLU A 150 10.70 -9.31 2.14
CA GLU A 150 11.43 -9.67 3.37
C GLU A 150 11.02 -11.05 3.89
N HIS A 151 9.71 -11.31 4.02
CA HIS A 151 9.19 -12.59 4.53
C HIS A 151 9.63 -13.79 3.69
N TYR A 152 9.65 -13.62 2.37
CA TYR A 152 10.08 -14.67 1.45
C TYR A 152 11.59 -14.67 1.17
N GLU A 153 12.36 -13.88 1.92
CA GLU A 153 13.83 -13.80 1.81
C GLU A 153 14.28 -13.48 0.38
N ILE A 154 13.58 -12.56 -0.29
CA ILE A 154 13.96 -12.11 -1.62
C ILE A 154 15.12 -11.12 -1.49
N LYS A 155 16.26 -11.46 -2.07
CA LYS A 155 17.40 -10.55 -2.14
C LYS A 155 17.02 -9.31 -2.97
N ILE A 156 17.32 -8.12 -2.44
CA ILE A 156 17.07 -6.83 -3.11
C ILE A 156 18.40 -6.14 -3.43
N GLU A 157 19.33 -6.16 -2.48
CA GLU A 157 20.61 -5.48 -2.58
C GLU A 157 21.41 -5.86 -3.84
N GLY A 158 21.84 -4.86 -4.59
CA GLY A 158 22.64 -5.00 -5.80
C GLY A 158 21.86 -5.42 -7.05
N LEU A 159 20.52 -5.63 -6.94
CA LEU A 159 19.68 -6.01 -8.07
C LEU A 159 19.13 -4.82 -8.84
N ASN A 160 18.81 -5.02 -10.12
CA ASN A 160 18.10 -4.05 -10.94
C ASN A 160 16.59 -4.18 -10.70
N ALA A 161 15.99 -3.18 -10.11
CA ALA A 161 14.56 -3.11 -9.90
C ALA A 161 13.91 -2.15 -10.91
N VAL A 162 12.87 -2.61 -11.60
CA VAL A 162 12.09 -1.79 -12.52
C VAL A 162 10.67 -1.64 -11.95
N VAL A 163 10.29 -0.40 -11.69
CA VAL A 163 8.94 -0.04 -11.26
C VAL A 163 8.21 0.58 -12.44
N VAL A 164 7.18 -0.09 -12.92
CA VAL A 164 6.35 0.39 -14.03
C VAL A 164 5.12 1.07 -13.46
N GLY A 165 5.20 2.39 -13.35
CA GLY A 165 4.23 3.28 -12.70
C GLY A 165 4.94 4.36 -11.89
N ARG A 166 4.33 5.55 -11.79
CA ARG A 166 4.90 6.69 -11.06
C ARG A 166 3.88 7.49 -10.24
N SER A 167 2.82 6.79 -9.79
CA SER A 167 1.82 7.44 -8.93
C SER A 167 2.46 7.90 -7.62
N PRO A 168 1.93 8.99 -7.00
CA PRO A 168 2.44 9.49 -5.72
C PRO A 168 2.29 8.48 -4.57
N ILE A 169 1.26 7.63 -4.63
CA ILE A 169 0.91 6.71 -3.55
C ILE A 169 1.45 5.29 -3.73
N LEU A 170 2.02 4.94 -4.91
CA LEU A 170 2.54 3.59 -5.13
C LEU A 170 3.88 3.61 -5.88
N GLY A 171 3.93 4.06 -7.14
CA GLY A 171 5.12 3.92 -7.98
C GLY A 171 6.34 4.64 -7.43
N LYS A 172 6.20 5.92 -7.04
CA LYS A 172 7.30 6.69 -6.45
C LYS A 172 7.73 6.13 -5.09
N PRO A 173 6.83 5.88 -4.13
CA PRO A 173 7.22 5.28 -2.85
C PRO A 173 7.87 3.91 -3.01
N MET A 174 7.36 3.05 -3.90
CA MET A 174 7.96 1.74 -4.16
C MET A 174 9.41 1.86 -4.63
N ALA A 175 9.66 2.77 -5.55
CA ALA A 175 11.00 2.99 -6.08
C ALA A 175 11.98 3.45 -4.98
N MET A 176 11.55 4.36 -4.11
CA MET A 176 12.39 4.85 -3.00
C MET A 176 12.61 3.76 -1.95
N MET A 177 11.62 2.95 -1.63
CA MET A 177 11.80 1.84 -0.69
C MET A 177 12.78 0.78 -1.21
N LEU A 178 12.73 0.46 -2.51
CA LEU A 178 13.70 -0.44 -3.14
C LEU A 178 15.11 0.16 -3.16
N LEU A 179 15.22 1.47 -3.46
CA LEU A 179 16.49 2.19 -3.41
C LEU A 179 17.10 2.17 -2.01
N ASN A 180 16.29 2.41 -0.97
CA ASN A 180 16.72 2.36 0.44
C ASN A 180 17.17 0.95 0.88
N LYS A 181 16.80 -0.09 0.12
CA LYS A 181 17.31 -1.47 0.28
C LYS A 181 18.44 -1.82 -0.69
N ASN A 182 19.14 -0.82 -1.20
CA ASN A 182 20.32 -0.92 -2.07
C ASN A 182 20.05 -1.56 -3.46
N ALA A 183 18.83 -1.47 -3.98
CA ALA A 183 18.57 -1.79 -5.38
C ALA A 183 19.01 -0.65 -6.30
N THR A 184 19.41 -0.97 -7.54
CA THR A 184 19.45 -0.01 -8.63
C THR A 184 18.06 0.10 -9.22
N VAL A 185 17.44 1.30 -9.18
CA VAL A 185 16.02 1.46 -9.51
C VAL A 185 15.80 2.25 -10.79
N THR A 186 14.98 1.72 -11.69
CA THR A 186 14.45 2.43 -12.85
C THR A 186 12.93 2.58 -12.73
N ILE A 187 12.43 3.81 -12.88
CA ILE A 187 10.98 4.09 -12.92
C ILE A 187 10.56 4.27 -14.38
N CYS A 188 9.61 3.44 -14.82
CA CYS A 188 8.99 3.54 -16.14
C CYS A 188 7.60 4.15 -16.05
N HIS A 189 7.18 4.85 -17.10
CA HIS A 189 5.88 5.52 -17.16
C HIS A 189 5.39 5.65 -18.61
N SER A 190 4.22 6.20 -18.84
CA SER A 190 3.56 6.33 -20.15
C SER A 190 4.36 7.08 -21.22
N ARG A 191 5.45 7.77 -20.84
CA ARG A 191 6.35 8.48 -21.78
C ARG A 191 7.72 7.83 -21.89
N THR A 192 7.93 6.68 -21.26
CA THR A 192 9.19 5.91 -21.35
C THR A 192 9.30 5.29 -22.73
N GLN A 193 10.42 5.56 -23.41
CA GLN A 193 10.73 4.94 -24.70
C GLN A 193 11.35 3.57 -24.46
N ASN A 194 11.08 2.63 -25.37
CA ASN A 194 11.65 1.26 -25.34
C ASN A 194 11.45 0.55 -23.99
N ILE A 195 10.27 0.71 -23.38
CA ILE A 195 9.94 0.17 -22.06
C ILE A 195 10.18 -1.34 -21.96
N GLU A 196 9.92 -2.08 -23.04
CA GLU A 196 10.16 -3.52 -23.15
C GLU A 196 11.64 -3.87 -22.88
N ALA A 197 12.57 -3.13 -23.51
CA ALA A 197 14.00 -3.36 -23.32
C ALA A 197 14.46 -3.09 -21.88
N ILE A 198 13.82 -2.14 -21.20
CA ILE A 198 14.10 -1.85 -19.80
C ILE A 198 13.60 -2.98 -18.91
N ILE A 199 12.35 -3.43 -19.12
CA ILE A 199 11.73 -4.51 -18.35
C ILE A 199 12.51 -5.82 -18.49
N LYS A 200 13.02 -6.12 -19.68
CA LYS A 200 13.85 -7.32 -19.94
C LYS A 200 15.15 -7.38 -19.12
N ASN A 201 15.56 -6.29 -18.50
CA ASN A 201 16.75 -6.25 -17.64
C ASN A 201 16.40 -6.26 -16.13
N ALA A 202 15.11 -6.32 -15.77
CA ALA A 202 14.67 -6.28 -14.39
C ALA A 202 14.90 -7.60 -13.66
N ASP A 203 15.68 -7.58 -12.58
CA ASP A 203 15.77 -8.69 -11.62
C ASP A 203 14.53 -8.70 -10.72
N ILE A 204 14.03 -7.50 -10.38
CA ILE A 204 12.77 -7.27 -9.67
C ILE A 204 11.88 -6.39 -10.53
N LEU A 205 10.72 -6.87 -10.92
CA LEU A 205 9.73 -6.15 -11.72
C LEU A 205 8.50 -5.85 -10.87
N VAL A 206 8.12 -4.58 -10.79
CA VAL A 206 6.89 -4.14 -10.12
C VAL A 206 5.96 -3.49 -11.14
N GLY A 207 4.78 -4.08 -11.36
CA GLY A 207 3.70 -3.54 -12.18
C GLY A 207 2.75 -2.70 -11.33
N ALA A 208 2.57 -1.42 -11.70
CA ALA A 208 1.76 -0.44 -10.96
C ALA A 208 1.21 0.65 -11.89
N VAL A 209 0.60 0.23 -13.02
CA VAL A 209 0.11 1.13 -14.09
C VAL A 209 -1.41 1.30 -14.10
N GLY A 210 -2.15 0.38 -13.45
CA GLY A 210 -3.61 0.39 -13.45
C GLY A 210 -4.25 0.04 -14.81
N ILE A 211 -3.54 -0.75 -15.63
CA ILE A 211 -4.00 -1.20 -16.94
C ILE A 211 -3.90 -2.73 -17.00
N PRO A 212 -5.01 -3.46 -17.24
CA PRO A 212 -5.01 -4.92 -17.24
C PRO A 212 -3.98 -5.50 -18.21
N LYS A 213 -3.09 -6.37 -17.71
CA LYS A 213 -2.10 -7.10 -18.52
C LYS A 213 -1.28 -6.23 -19.47
N PHE A 214 -0.98 -4.99 -19.03
CA PHE A 214 -0.14 -4.06 -19.79
C PHE A 214 1.25 -4.62 -20.04
N ILE A 215 1.88 -5.14 -18.97
CA ILE A 215 3.20 -5.76 -19.04
C ILE A 215 3.06 -7.17 -19.59
N LYS A 216 3.65 -7.39 -20.77
CA LYS A 216 3.53 -8.67 -21.46
C LYS A 216 4.49 -9.70 -20.89
N HIS A 217 4.07 -10.96 -20.90
CA HIS A 217 4.88 -12.09 -20.47
C HIS A 217 6.27 -12.14 -21.13
N GLU A 218 6.35 -11.89 -22.41
CA GLU A 218 7.60 -11.91 -23.19
C GLU A 218 8.58 -10.78 -22.83
N TRP A 219 8.12 -9.74 -22.12
CA TRP A 219 9.00 -8.67 -21.62
C TRP A 219 9.71 -9.03 -20.32
N ILE A 220 9.21 -10.03 -19.61
CA ILE A 220 9.76 -10.42 -18.30
C ILE A 220 11.10 -11.11 -18.51
N LYS A 221 12.11 -10.73 -17.73
CA LYS A 221 13.41 -11.39 -17.67
C LYS A 221 13.27 -12.79 -17.08
N ASP A 222 14.03 -13.75 -17.61
CA ASP A 222 14.10 -15.09 -17.03
C ASP A 222 14.64 -15.03 -15.60
N ASN A 223 14.02 -15.76 -14.70
CA ASN A 223 14.29 -15.77 -13.25
C ASN A 223 14.04 -14.46 -12.51
N ALA A 224 13.32 -13.50 -13.09
CA ALA A 224 12.91 -12.28 -12.39
C ALA A 224 11.98 -12.58 -11.21
N VAL A 225 11.99 -11.70 -10.21
CA VAL A 225 10.96 -11.59 -9.19
C VAL A 225 9.88 -10.64 -9.70
N VAL A 226 8.63 -11.11 -9.80
CA VAL A 226 7.53 -10.39 -10.44
C VAL A 226 6.48 -10.01 -9.39
N ILE A 227 6.30 -8.71 -9.19
CA ILE A 227 5.35 -8.13 -8.24
C ILE A 227 4.27 -7.42 -9.02
N ASP A 228 3.05 -7.91 -8.95
CA ASP A 228 1.89 -7.29 -9.58
C ASP A 228 1.04 -6.57 -8.52
N ALA A 229 1.05 -5.24 -8.54
CA ALA A 229 0.27 -4.40 -7.64
C ALA A 229 -1.08 -3.96 -8.25
N GLY A 230 -1.37 -4.37 -9.49
CA GLY A 230 -2.64 -4.13 -10.14
C GLY A 230 -3.74 -5.06 -9.64
N TYR A 231 -4.97 -4.56 -9.68
CA TYR A 231 -6.17 -5.37 -9.49
C TYR A 231 -7.30 -4.82 -10.35
N HIS A 232 -7.91 -5.70 -11.15
CA HIS A 232 -8.97 -5.34 -12.08
C HIS A 232 -10.21 -6.25 -11.89
N PRO A 233 -11.41 -5.82 -12.33
CA PRO A 233 -12.65 -6.61 -12.19
C PRO A 233 -12.55 -8.02 -12.75
N GLU A 234 -11.74 -8.23 -13.78
CA GLU A 234 -11.46 -9.53 -14.40
C GLU A 234 -10.59 -10.45 -13.56
N LYS A 235 -10.29 -10.05 -12.30
CA LYS A 235 -9.40 -10.76 -11.36
C LYS A 235 -7.99 -10.98 -11.92
N CYS A 236 -7.49 -10.02 -12.67
CA CYS A 236 -6.11 -9.96 -13.14
C CYS A 236 -5.42 -8.69 -12.63
N GLY A 237 -4.10 -8.63 -12.77
CA GLY A 237 -3.29 -7.46 -12.47
C GLY A 237 -2.84 -6.71 -13.71
N ASP A 238 -1.79 -5.92 -13.53
CA ASP A 238 -1.14 -5.12 -14.58
C ASP A 238 -0.17 -5.95 -15.43
N ILE A 239 0.19 -7.16 -14.97
CA ILE A 239 1.15 -8.04 -15.61
C ILE A 239 0.42 -9.26 -16.19
N ASP A 240 0.80 -9.68 -17.39
CA ASP A 240 0.34 -10.94 -17.93
C ASP A 240 1.09 -12.10 -17.28
N LEU A 241 0.45 -12.74 -16.30
CA LEU A 241 0.99 -13.84 -15.51
C LEU A 241 0.76 -15.22 -16.17
N ALA A 242 0.31 -15.26 -17.44
CA ALA A 242 0.13 -16.55 -18.15
C ALA A 242 1.48 -17.28 -18.24
N ASN A 243 1.53 -18.53 -17.77
CA ASN A 243 2.73 -19.37 -17.75
C ASN A 243 3.94 -18.74 -17.01
N ILE A 244 3.68 -17.91 -16.02
CA ILE A 244 4.72 -17.18 -15.26
C ILE A 244 5.71 -18.14 -14.59
N GLU A 245 5.29 -19.37 -14.28
CA GLU A 245 6.10 -20.44 -13.69
C GLU A 245 7.27 -20.87 -14.56
N ASN A 246 7.20 -20.61 -15.87
CA ASN A 246 8.27 -20.90 -16.82
C ASN A 246 9.25 -19.72 -16.98
N LYS A 247 9.00 -18.60 -16.31
CA LYS A 247 9.70 -17.34 -16.55
C LYS A 247 10.31 -16.76 -15.27
N ALA A 248 9.52 -16.64 -14.22
CA ALA A 248 9.91 -16.00 -12.98
C ALA A 248 10.49 -16.98 -11.96
N SER A 249 11.36 -16.48 -11.07
CA SER A 249 11.81 -17.22 -9.88
C SER A 249 10.82 -17.09 -8.73
N ALA A 250 10.12 -15.95 -8.66
CA ALA A 250 9.06 -15.69 -7.69
C ALA A 250 8.03 -14.72 -8.28
N TYR A 251 6.78 -14.81 -7.82
CA TYR A 251 5.74 -13.86 -8.23
C TYR A 251 4.64 -13.71 -7.18
N THR A 252 3.93 -12.57 -7.23
CA THR A 252 2.69 -12.36 -6.47
C THR A 252 1.48 -12.80 -7.28
N PRO A 253 0.60 -13.66 -6.77
CA PRO A 253 -0.64 -14.00 -7.45
C PRO A 253 -1.63 -12.82 -7.42
N VAL A 254 -2.48 -12.72 -8.44
CA VAL A 254 -3.61 -11.78 -8.47
C VAL A 254 -4.90 -12.56 -8.73
N PRO A 255 -5.84 -12.57 -7.76
CA PRO A 255 -5.80 -11.99 -6.43
C PRO A 255 -4.94 -12.78 -5.43
N GLY A 256 -4.64 -12.17 -4.26
CA GLY A 256 -4.05 -12.87 -3.11
C GLY A 256 -2.60 -12.49 -2.80
N GLY A 257 -1.93 -11.75 -3.69
CA GLY A 257 -0.57 -11.25 -3.46
C GLY A 257 -0.57 -9.90 -2.71
N VAL A 258 -0.44 -8.81 -3.44
CA VAL A 258 -0.23 -7.46 -2.87
C VAL A 258 -1.44 -6.91 -2.11
N GLY A 259 -2.66 -7.07 -2.63
CA GLY A 259 -3.87 -6.47 -2.04
C GLY A 259 -4.08 -6.77 -0.55
N PRO A 260 -4.05 -8.04 -0.09
CA PRO A 260 -4.16 -8.37 1.33
C PRO A 260 -3.08 -7.70 2.19
N MET A 261 -1.86 -7.56 1.69
CA MET A 261 -0.76 -6.93 2.40
C MET A 261 -0.94 -5.41 2.53
N THR A 262 -1.57 -4.75 1.56
CA THR A 262 -1.92 -3.33 1.66
C THR A 262 -2.82 -3.07 2.88
N ILE A 263 -3.89 -3.85 3.03
CA ILE A 263 -4.81 -3.70 4.16
C ILE A 263 -4.11 -4.06 5.48
N ASN A 264 -3.38 -5.18 5.51
CA ASN A 264 -2.66 -5.61 6.71
C ASN A 264 -1.61 -4.59 7.16
N THR A 265 -0.92 -3.94 6.22
CA THR A 265 0.06 -2.89 6.53
C THR A 265 -0.59 -1.65 7.12
N LEU A 266 -1.73 -1.22 6.59
CA LEU A 266 -2.51 -0.12 7.16
C LEU A 266 -2.90 -0.39 8.63
N ILE A 267 -3.39 -1.59 8.91
CA ILE A 267 -3.75 -2.02 10.27
C ILE A 267 -2.52 -2.06 11.18
N LEU A 268 -1.40 -2.59 10.70
CA LEU A 268 -0.15 -2.63 11.45
C LEU A 268 0.36 -1.21 11.76
N GLN A 269 0.35 -0.30 10.80
CA GLN A 269 0.80 1.08 11.00
C GLN A 269 -0.14 1.84 11.96
N THR A 270 -1.45 1.57 11.94
CA THR A 270 -2.39 2.11 12.93
C THR A 270 -2.09 1.60 14.34
N LEU A 271 -1.75 0.31 14.49
CA LEU A 271 -1.30 -0.25 15.77
C LEU A 271 0.00 0.42 16.24
N GLN A 272 0.97 0.60 15.34
CA GLN A 272 2.25 1.26 15.66
C GLN A 272 2.05 2.70 16.10
N SER A 273 1.09 3.42 15.51
CA SER A 273 0.72 4.77 15.95
C SER A 273 0.13 4.74 17.38
N ALA A 274 -0.79 3.82 17.66
CA ALA A 274 -1.36 3.67 18.99
C ALA A 274 -0.33 3.28 20.07
N LEU A 275 0.70 2.51 19.69
CA LEU A 275 1.77 2.15 20.62
C LEU A 275 2.63 3.36 21.05
N LYS A 276 2.82 4.35 20.19
CA LYS A 276 3.54 5.60 20.51
C LYS A 276 2.83 6.45 21.56
N THR A 277 1.51 6.38 21.65
CA THR A 277 0.75 7.16 22.68
C THR A 277 0.92 6.61 24.09
N ARG A 278 1.63 5.49 24.24
CA ARG A 278 1.96 4.85 25.53
C ARG A 278 3.20 5.46 26.21
N GLU A 279 4.02 6.16 25.41
CA GLU A 279 5.26 6.82 25.84
C GLU A 279 5.01 8.29 26.24
#